data_afe6c0ceb8c33f8ee886ffcae564ca73
#
_entry.id   afe6c0ceb8c33f8ee886ffcae564ca73
#
_cell.length_a   1.000
_cell.length_b   1.000
_cell.length_c   1.000
_cell.angle_alpha   90.00
_cell.angle_beta   90.00
_cell.angle_gamma   90.00
#
_symmetry.space_group_name_H-M   'P 1'
#
loop_
_entity.id
_entity.type
_entity.pdbx_description
1 polymer ?
#
loop_
_entity_poly.entity_id
_entity_poly.type
_entity_poly.pdbx_seq_one_letter_code
_entity_poly.pdbx_strand_id
1 'polypeptide(L)'
;MRFIKNLVECLDEEIEGAKDYAEKYVECKAKGNMTRANKYKEMAQDELKHTGYIHEMAVADIEELKRVYTAPAEMLEKWEKAHKEYVEKVAWIKQMLML
;
A
#
# COMPACT_ATOMS: atom_id res chain seq x y z
N MET A 1 10.21 15.44 7.59
CA MET A 1 9.00 16.23 7.65
C MET A 1 7.84 15.38 8.15
N ARG A 2 7.08 15.94 9.08
CA ARG A 2 6.03 15.19 9.79
C ARG A 2 4.95 14.64 8.86
N PHE A 3 4.49 15.43 7.90
CA PHE A 3 3.42 15.00 7.01
C PHE A 3 3.84 13.85 6.06
N ILE A 4 5.09 13.84 5.62
CA ILE A 4 5.62 12.71 4.82
C ILE A 4 5.66 11.43 5.66
N LYS A 5 6.14 11.55 6.90
CA LYS A 5 6.15 10.42 7.84
C LYS A 5 4.75 9.87 8.06
N ASN A 6 3.77 10.75 8.27
CA ASN A 6 2.37 10.36 8.48
C ASN A 6 1.79 9.66 7.24
N LEU A 7 2.10 10.14 6.02
CA LEU A 7 1.66 9.49 4.79
C LEU A 7 2.28 8.11 4.63
N VAL A 8 3.56 7.96 4.97
CA VAL A 8 4.23 6.65 4.93
C VAL A 8 3.58 5.68 5.93
N GLU A 9 3.29 6.13 7.13
CA GLU A 9 2.62 5.31 8.15
C GLU A 9 1.21 4.89 7.68
N CYS A 10 0.43 5.82 7.11
CA CYS A 10 -0.88 5.51 6.55
C CYS A 10 -0.77 4.50 5.40
N LEU A 11 0.23 4.66 4.54
CA LEU A 11 0.47 3.76 3.42
C LEU A 11 0.74 2.34 3.93
N ASP A 12 1.60 2.21 4.94
CA ASP A 12 1.91 0.91 5.54
C ASP A 12 0.69 0.26 6.17
N GLU A 13 -0.13 1.01 6.88
CA GLU A 13 -1.36 0.51 7.51
C GLU A 13 -2.35 -0.02 6.46
N GLU A 14 -2.58 0.74 5.39
CA GLU A 14 -3.50 0.34 4.33
C GLU A 14 -2.98 -0.88 3.56
N ILE A 15 -1.68 -0.97 3.33
CA ILE A 15 -1.06 -2.13 2.68
C ILE A 15 -1.22 -3.38 3.54
N GLU A 16 -0.97 -3.29 4.85
CA GLU A 16 -1.16 -4.41 5.75
C GLU A 16 -2.62 -4.85 5.80
N GLY A 17 -3.56 -3.90 5.77
CA GLY A 17 -4.99 -4.20 5.65
C GLY A 17 -5.32 -4.95 4.37
N ALA A 18 -4.80 -4.50 3.24
CA ALA A 18 -5.00 -5.17 1.95
C ALA A 18 -4.42 -6.58 1.95
N LYS A 19 -3.23 -6.75 2.52
CA LYS A 19 -2.57 -8.04 2.64
C LYS A 19 -3.41 -9.01 3.48
N ASP A 20 -3.90 -8.56 4.63
CA ASP A 20 -4.73 -9.38 5.52
C ASP A 20 -6.00 -9.86 4.80
N TYR A 21 -6.67 -8.98 4.07
CA TYR A 21 -7.84 -9.37 3.29
C TYR A 21 -7.51 -10.33 2.15
N ALA A 22 -6.37 -10.14 1.49
CA ALA A 22 -5.91 -11.04 0.43
C ALA A 22 -5.63 -12.44 0.97
N GLU A 23 -5.00 -12.55 2.15
CA GLU A 23 -4.75 -13.82 2.83
C GLU A 23 -6.07 -14.52 3.18
N LYS A 24 -7.04 -13.77 3.68
CA LYS A 24 -8.38 -14.30 3.97
C LYS A 24 -9.12 -14.75 2.72
N TYR A 25 -8.94 -14.03 1.61
CA TYR A 25 -9.46 -14.46 0.32
C TYR A 25 -8.93 -15.84 -0.07
N VAL A 26 -7.62 -16.02 -0.02
CA VAL A 26 -6.97 -17.30 -0.36
C VAL A 26 -7.47 -18.42 0.55
N GLU A 27 -7.54 -18.16 1.86
CA GLU A 27 -8.01 -19.11 2.86
C GLU A 27 -9.46 -19.54 2.61
N CYS A 28 -10.37 -18.58 2.41
CA CYS A 28 -11.77 -18.87 2.15
C CYS A 28 -11.96 -19.63 0.83
N LYS A 29 -11.22 -19.26 -0.19
CA LYS A 29 -11.26 -19.94 -1.48
C LYS A 29 -10.83 -21.40 -1.34
N ALA A 30 -9.74 -21.65 -0.60
CA ALA A 30 -9.25 -23.01 -0.34
C ALA A 30 -10.27 -23.87 0.38
N LYS A 31 -11.09 -23.27 1.23
CA LYS A 31 -12.17 -23.95 1.96
C LYS A 31 -13.47 -24.09 1.16
N GLY A 32 -13.51 -23.56 -0.07
CA GLY A 32 -14.69 -23.61 -0.92
C GLY A 32 -15.75 -22.56 -0.59
N ASN A 33 -15.46 -21.61 0.31
CA ASN A 33 -16.39 -20.55 0.65
C ASN A 33 -16.22 -19.36 -0.29
N MET A 34 -16.77 -19.48 -1.49
CA MET A 34 -16.60 -18.48 -2.53
C MET A 34 -17.30 -17.16 -2.24
N THR A 35 -18.43 -17.19 -1.55
CA THR A 35 -19.17 -15.97 -1.17
C THR A 35 -18.28 -15.08 -0.29
N ARG A 36 -17.68 -15.68 0.74
CA ARG A 36 -16.78 -14.97 1.65
C ARG A 36 -15.48 -14.56 0.95
N ALA A 37 -14.91 -15.47 0.16
CA ALA A 37 -13.70 -15.20 -0.59
C ALA A 37 -13.88 -13.95 -1.47
N ASN A 38 -14.98 -13.86 -2.20
CA ASN A 38 -15.26 -12.72 -3.08
C ASN A 38 -15.40 -11.41 -2.30
N LYS A 39 -15.97 -11.45 -1.10
CA LYS A 39 -16.06 -10.27 -0.22
C LYS A 39 -14.68 -9.80 0.23
N TYR A 40 -13.82 -10.70 0.66
CA TYR A 40 -12.45 -10.35 1.05
C TYR A 40 -11.63 -9.84 -0.13
N LYS A 41 -11.82 -10.41 -1.32
CA LYS A 41 -11.17 -9.91 -2.53
C LYS A 41 -11.56 -8.45 -2.81
N GLU A 42 -12.85 -8.15 -2.73
CA GLU A 42 -13.39 -6.80 -2.92
C GLU A 42 -12.80 -5.82 -1.90
N MET A 43 -12.76 -6.23 -0.63
CA MET A 43 -12.17 -5.43 0.46
C MET A 43 -10.68 -5.19 0.24
N ALA A 44 -9.93 -6.20 -0.21
CA ALA A 44 -8.51 -6.04 -0.54
C ALA A 44 -8.31 -5.05 -1.69
N GLN A 45 -9.14 -5.14 -2.73
CA GLN A 45 -9.08 -4.21 -3.86
C GLN A 45 -9.40 -2.78 -3.46
N ASP A 46 -10.34 -2.58 -2.54
CA ASP A 46 -10.68 -1.25 -2.02
C ASP A 46 -9.50 -0.67 -1.22
N GLU A 47 -8.86 -1.49 -0.38
CA GLU A 47 -7.65 -1.05 0.36
C GLU A 47 -6.50 -0.71 -0.61
N LEU A 48 -6.33 -1.45 -1.70
CA LEU A 48 -5.33 -1.13 -2.71
C LEU A 48 -5.61 0.21 -3.40
N LYS A 49 -6.87 0.56 -3.62
CA LYS A 49 -7.24 1.88 -4.13
C LYS A 49 -6.83 2.98 -3.15
N HIS A 50 -7.09 2.77 -1.86
CA HIS A 50 -6.70 3.72 -0.82
C HIS A 50 -5.18 3.91 -0.80
N THR A 51 -4.42 2.83 -0.91
CA THR A 51 -2.95 2.94 -0.97
C THR A 51 -2.49 3.73 -2.19
N GLY A 52 -3.17 3.57 -3.32
CA GLY A 52 -2.88 4.33 -4.54
C GLY A 52 -3.04 5.83 -4.33
N TYR A 53 -4.12 6.25 -3.69
CA TYR A 53 -4.36 7.66 -3.38
C TYR A 53 -3.31 8.22 -2.42
N ILE A 54 -2.98 7.48 -1.36
CA ILE A 54 -1.97 7.90 -0.39
C ILE A 54 -0.60 8.01 -1.08
N HIS A 55 -0.26 7.03 -1.92
CA HIS A 55 0.98 7.03 -2.68
C HIS A 55 1.09 8.27 -3.60
N GLU A 56 0.00 8.59 -4.31
CA GLU A 56 -0.04 9.77 -5.17
C GLU A 56 0.21 11.06 -4.37
N MET A 57 -0.41 11.19 -3.21
CA MET A 57 -0.20 12.35 -2.34
C MET A 57 1.25 12.43 -1.86
N ALA A 58 1.83 11.30 -1.46
CA ALA A 58 3.21 11.26 -1.01
C ALA A 58 4.19 11.63 -2.13
N VAL A 59 3.98 11.12 -3.34
CA VAL A 59 4.80 11.47 -4.50
C VAL A 59 4.72 12.96 -4.80
N ALA A 60 3.51 13.54 -4.79
CA ALA A 60 3.32 14.97 -5.04
C ALA A 60 4.03 15.82 -3.99
N ASP A 61 3.95 15.44 -2.72
CA ASP A 61 4.60 16.16 -1.62
C ASP A 61 6.13 16.08 -1.72
N ILE A 62 6.67 14.91 -2.07
CA ILE A 62 8.13 14.73 -2.25
C ILE A 62 8.62 15.60 -3.44
N GLU A 63 7.88 15.59 -4.55
CA GLU A 63 8.25 16.41 -5.71
C GLU A 63 8.24 17.91 -5.37
N GLU A 64 7.23 18.37 -4.62
CA GLU A 64 7.14 19.75 -4.16
C GLU A 64 8.32 20.12 -3.26
N LEU A 65 8.69 19.22 -2.33
CA LEU A 65 9.85 19.43 -1.46
C LEU A 65 11.15 19.54 -2.24
N LYS A 66 11.37 18.68 -3.21
CA LYS A 66 12.57 18.71 -4.06
C LYS A 66 12.67 20.00 -4.85
N ARG A 67 11.52 20.58 -5.23
CA ARG A 67 11.47 21.81 -6.00
C ARG A 67 11.74 23.05 -5.17
N VAL A 68 11.26 23.06 -3.92
CA VAL A 68 11.29 24.25 -3.04
C VAL A 68 12.48 24.23 -2.10
N TYR A 69 12.90 23.05 -1.66
CA TYR A 69 13.97 22.86 -0.67
C TYR A 69 14.97 21.82 -1.14
N THR A 70 16.18 21.90 -0.58
CA THR A 70 17.09 20.76 -0.60
C THR A 70 16.61 19.79 0.47
N ALA A 71 15.97 18.72 0.05
CA ALA A 71 15.43 17.73 0.98
C ALA A 71 16.57 17.01 1.70
N PRO A 72 16.45 16.75 3.02
CA PRO A 72 17.46 15.98 3.75
C PRO A 72 17.64 14.58 3.14
N ALA A 73 18.90 14.16 2.98
CA ALA A 73 19.21 12.85 2.41
C ALA A 73 18.53 11.71 3.16
N GLU A 74 18.50 11.80 4.49
CA GLU A 74 17.86 10.79 5.35
C GLU A 74 16.36 10.64 5.03
N MET A 75 15.66 11.76 4.78
CA MET A 75 14.24 11.73 4.44
C MET A 75 14.03 11.06 3.08
N LEU A 76 14.87 11.38 2.09
CA LEU A 76 14.78 10.78 0.76
C LEU A 76 15.06 9.29 0.80
N GLU A 77 16.02 8.86 1.60
CA GLU A 77 16.33 7.43 1.79
C GLU A 77 15.15 6.69 2.40
N LYS A 78 14.51 7.25 3.42
CA LYS A 78 13.32 6.66 4.04
C LYS A 78 12.17 6.55 3.04
N TRP A 79 11.96 7.59 2.24
CA TRP A 79 10.94 7.57 1.20
C TRP A 79 11.23 6.50 0.15
N GLU A 80 12.48 6.42 -0.35
CA GLU A 80 12.86 5.42 -1.35
C GLU A 80 12.66 4.00 -0.84
N LYS A 81 13.00 3.75 0.42
CA LYS A 81 12.77 2.46 1.06
C LYS A 81 11.27 2.13 1.14
N ALA A 82 10.48 3.08 1.61
CA ALA A 82 9.02 2.91 1.73
C ALA A 82 8.38 2.67 0.36
N HIS A 83 8.82 3.41 -0.66
CA HIS A 83 8.33 3.27 -2.01
C HIS A 83 8.66 1.89 -2.60
N LYS A 84 9.87 1.41 -2.40
CA LYS A 84 10.29 0.08 -2.85
C LYS A 84 9.44 -1.01 -2.20
N GLU A 85 9.25 -0.92 -0.88
CA GLU A 85 8.41 -1.86 -0.13
C GLU A 85 6.96 -1.83 -0.60
N TYR A 86 6.44 -0.64 -0.89
CA TYR A 86 5.11 -0.45 -1.45
C TYR A 86 4.94 -1.20 -2.77
N VAL A 87 5.86 -1.00 -3.72
CA VAL A 87 5.81 -1.66 -5.03
C VAL A 87 5.83 -3.18 -4.88
N GLU A 88 6.72 -3.70 -4.04
CA GLU A 88 6.86 -5.14 -3.81
C GLU A 88 5.62 -5.75 -3.16
N LYS A 89 5.08 -5.11 -2.13
CA LYS A 89 3.90 -5.59 -1.40
C LYS A 89 2.64 -5.54 -2.25
N VAL A 90 2.44 -4.46 -3.02
CA VAL A 90 1.28 -4.36 -3.92
C VAL A 90 1.32 -5.47 -4.97
N ALA A 91 2.49 -5.73 -5.55
CA ALA A 91 2.64 -6.81 -6.53
C ALA A 91 2.30 -8.17 -5.91
N TRP A 92 2.78 -8.44 -4.71
CA TRP A 92 2.50 -9.66 -3.97
C TRP A 92 1.00 -9.84 -3.69
N ILE A 93 0.35 -8.78 -3.20
CA ILE A 93 -1.09 -8.79 -2.91
C ILE A 93 -1.89 -9.07 -4.18
N LYS A 94 -1.56 -8.41 -5.28
CA LYS A 94 -2.22 -8.64 -6.57
C LYS A 94 -2.08 -10.09 -7.04
N GLN A 95 -0.91 -10.69 -6.84
CA GLN A 95 -0.70 -12.11 -7.16
C GLN A 95 -1.60 -13.02 -6.32
N MET A 96 -1.71 -12.76 -5.02
CA MET A 96 -2.61 -13.52 -4.15
C MET A 96 -4.06 -13.43 -4.62
N LEU A 97 -4.51 -12.26 -5.03
CA LEU A 97 -5.88 -12.04 -5.48
C LEU A 97 -6.18 -12.71 -6.84
N MET A 98 -5.15 -13.15 -7.56
CA MET A 98 -5.28 -13.88 -8.82
C MET A 98 -5.37 -15.40 -8.60
N LEU A 99 -5.10 -15.87 -7.40
CA LEU A 99 -5.23 -17.29 -7.08
C LEU A 99 -6.71 -17.69 -6.99
#